data_8eaac23f531df84fdc87975bb3a0dc09
#
_entry.id   8eaac23f531df84fdc87975bb3a0dc09
#
_cell.length_a   1.000
_cell.length_b   1.000
_cell.length_c   1.000
_cell.angle_alpha   90.00
_cell.angle_beta   90.00
_cell.angle_gamma   90.00
#
_symmetry.space_group_name_H-M   'P 1'
#
loop_
_entity.id
_entity.type
_entity.pdbx_description
1 polymer ?
#
loop_
_entity_poly.entity_id
_entity_poly.type
_entity_poly.pdbx_seq_one_letter_code
_entity_poly.pdbx_strand_id
1 'polypeptide(L)'
;WNIVYVLFAIDIIYALIKLTQLKTAISFGFGNIHSMGGDNISDLYYSGNPLAKLFNSIGRFSHVMIVPFVLLYIFRGYKCAECSKKFLVSYLIVFLFNALSIGLTTGSRANLFFGILNLSFFFILFWNTMSYRFRRKVLWVAVAVVAILFVVVAQITEERFGENVKRTAVDSIYEYLGE
;
A
#
# COMPACT_ATOMS: atom_id res chain seq x y z
N TRP A 1 11.43 5.47 -23.86
CA TRP A 1 11.45 6.12 -22.54
C TRP A 1 10.22 7.00 -22.28
N ASN A 2 9.63 7.65 -23.28
CA ASN A 2 8.45 8.53 -23.09
C ASN A 2 7.29 7.82 -22.37
N ILE A 3 6.99 6.57 -22.71
CA ILE A 3 5.94 5.78 -22.05
C ILE A 3 6.28 5.57 -20.57
N VAL A 4 7.55 5.33 -20.24
CA VAL A 4 8.00 5.14 -18.85
C VAL A 4 7.78 6.41 -18.02
N TYR A 5 8.06 7.58 -18.59
CA TYR A 5 7.81 8.86 -17.89
C TYR A 5 6.31 9.13 -17.69
N VAL A 6 5.47 8.79 -18.69
CA VAL A 6 4.01 8.91 -18.56
C VAL A 6 3.49 7.98 -17.44
N LEU A 7 3.95 6.73 -17.43
CA LEU A 7 3.56 5.79 -16.36
C LEU A 7 4.05 6.25 -14.99
N PHE A 8 5.24 6.81 -14.89
CA PHE A 8 5.75 7.39 -13.65
C PHE A 8 4.91 8.58 -13.18
N ALA A 9 4.47 9.44 -14.09
CA ALA A 9 3.56 10.53 -13.76
C ALA A 9 2.21 10.02 -13.24
N ILE A 10 1.64 8.97 -13.86
CA ILE A 10 0.41 8.33 -13.37
C ILE A 10 0.61 7.77 -11.97
N ASP A 11 1.74 7.11 -11.69
CA ASP A 11 2.05 6.56 -10.38
C ASP A 11 2.25 7.64 -9.31
N ILE A 12 2.81 8.81 -9.67
CA ILE A 12 2.90 9.97 -8.78
C ILE A 12 1.51 10.52 -8.46
N ILE A 13 0.64 10.69 -9.45
CA ILE A 13 -0.74 11.14 -9.24
C ILE A 13 -1.47 10.16 -8.32
N TYR A 14 -1.29 8.87 -8.56
CA TYR A 14 -1.86 7.83 -7.71
C TYR A 14 -1.33 7.91 -6.27
N ALA A 15 -0.02 8.14 -6.09
CA ALA A 15 0.59 8.31 -4.77
C ALA A 15 0.03 9.53 -4.03
N LEU A 16 -0.23 10.64 -4.71
CA LEU A 16 -0.86 11.83 -4.11
C LEU A 16 -2.29 11.54 -3.65
N ILE A 17 -3.08 10.82 -4.46
CA ILE A 17 -4.42 10.37 -4.06
C ILE A 17 -4.32 9.46 -2.83
N LYS A 18 -3.37 8.52 -2.81
CA LYS A 18 -3.16 7.64 -1.66
C LYS A 18 -2.72 8.39 -0.41
N LEU A 19 -1.94 9.44 -0.53
CA LEU A 19 -1.53 10.26 0.59
C LEU A 19 -2.73 10.96 1.25
N THR A 20 -3.66 11.50 0.47
CA THR A 20 -4.90 12.09 1.00
C THR A 20 -5.78 11.05 1.68
N GLN A 21 -5.94 9.87 1.06
CA GLN A 21 -6.68 8.75 1.64
C GLN A 21 -6.04 8.25 2.94
N LEU A 22 -4.72 8.17 3.00
CA LEU A 22 -3.98 7.74 4.19
C LEU A 22 -4.20 8.72 5.34
N LYS A 23 -4.19 10.03 5.07
CA LYS A 23 -4.52 11.05 6.07
C LYS A 23 -5.92 10.81 6.67
N THR A 24 -6.91 10.59 5.80
CA THR A 24 -8.29 10.27 6.23
C THR A 24 -8.32 8.95 7.01
N ALA A 25 -7.62 7.91 6.55
CA ALA A 25 -7.55 6.61 7.20
C ALA A 25 -6.98 6.70 8.62
N ILE A 26 -5.94 7.49 8.82
CA ILE A 26 -5.34 7.72 10.15
C ILE A 26 -6.33 8.43 11.07
N SER A 27 -7.06 9.43 10.56
CA SER A 27 -8.02 10.18 11.38
C SER A 27 -9.26 9.38 11.79
N PHE A 28 -9.67 8.41 10.97
CA PHE A 28 -10.81 7.53 11.25
C PHE A 28 -10.45 6.27 12.05
N GLY A 29 -9.19 5.87 12.08
CA GLY A 29 -8.72 4.59 12.59
C GLY A 29 -8.84 3.46 11.55
N PHE A 30 -7.81 2.65 11.44
CA PHE A 30 -7.72 1.58 10.43
C PHE A 30 -8.75 0.46 10.65
N GLY A 31 -9.13 0.19 11.91
CA GLY A 31 -10.16 -0.79 12.27
C GLY A 31 -11.54 -0.36 11.77
N ASN A 32 -11.90 0.89 11.99
CA ASN A 32 -13.17 1.46 11.57
C ASN A 32 -13.35 1.46 10.06
N ILE A 33 -12.29 1.78 9.30
CA ILE A 33 -12.33 1.74 7.83
C ILE A 33 -12.63 0.32 7.33
N HIS A 34 -12.04 -0.68 7.95
CA HIS A 34 -12.28 -2.05 7.52
C HIS A 34 -13.72 -2.52 7.77
N SER A 35 -14.36 -2.05 8.84
CA SER A 35 -15.76 -2.36 9.16
C SER A 35 -16.75 -1.67 8.22
N MET A 36 -16.32 -0.58 7.55
CA MET A 36 -17.10 0.06 6.52
C MET A 36 -17.18 -0.81 5.27
N GLY A 37 -18.36 -1.04 4.74
CA GLY A 37 -18.53 -1.71 3.44
C GLY A 37 -17.84 -0.94 2.31
N GLY A 38 -17.49 -1.62 1.22
CA GLY A 38 -16.72 -1.05 0.12
C GLY A 38 -17.31 0.24 -0.48
N ASP A 39 -18.63 0.37 -0.52
CA ASP A 39 -19.32 1.57 -1.03
C ASP A 39 -19.13 2.76 -0.08
N ASN A 40 -19.27 2.55 1.22
CA ASN A 40 -19.06 3.58 2.24
C ASN A 40 -17.59 4.08 2.26
N ILE A 41 -16.62 3.18 2.07
CA ILE A 41 -15.22 3.55 1.93
C ILE A 41 -15.01 4.43 0.68
N SER A 42 -15.67 4.09 -0.42
CA SER A 42 -15.60 4.87 -1.65
C SER A 42 -16.14 6.29 -1.43
N ASP A 43 -17.26 6.44 -0.75
CA ASP A 43 -17.86 7.74 -0.46
C ASP A 43 -17.00 8.56 0.51
N LEU A 44 -16.44 7.91 1.52
CA LEU A 44 -15.51 8.55 2.46
C LEU A 44 -14.30 9.18 1.76
N TYR A 45 -13.69 8.44 0.82
CA TYR A 45 -12.45 8.88 0.18
C TYR A 45 -12.65 9.82 -1.01
N TYR A 46 -13.77 9.72 -1.70
CA TYR A 46 -13.95 10.46 -2.95
C TYR A 46 -15.01 11.56 -2.86
N SER A 47 -15.80 11.60 -1.77
CA SER A 47 -16.84 12.62 -1.54
C SER A 47 -17.68 12.91 -2.80
N GLY A 48 -18.03 11.87 -3.56
CA GLY A 48 -18.77 12.01 -4.81
C GLY A 48 -17.98 12.53 -6.02
N ASN A 49 -16.64 12.64 -5.93
CA ASN A 49 -15.80 13.05 -7.07
C ASN A 49 -15.49 11.87 -8.00
N PRO A 50 -16.17 11.74 -9.15
CA PRO A 50 -16.01 10.61 -10.07
C PRO A 50 -14.61 10.59 -10.73
N LEU A 51 -13.99 11.74 -10.94
CA LEU A 51 -12.66 11.84 -11.53
C LEU A 51 -11.60 11.27 -10.57
N ALA A 52 -11.67 11.59 -9.28
CA ALA A 52 -10.75 11.03 -8.30
C ALA A 52 -10.89 9.49 -8.20
N LYS A 53 -12.12 8.96 -8.27
CA LYS A 53 -12.40 7.53 -8.32
C LYS A 53 -11.81 6.87 -9.57
N LEU A 54 -11.97 7.52 -10.73
CA LEU A 54 -11.41 7.04 -12.00
C LEU A 54 -9.88 7.00 -11.95
N PHE A 55 -9.23 8.09 -11.53
CA PHE A 55 -7.77 8.15 -11.41
C PHE A 55 -7.22 7.14 -10.42
N ASN A 56 -7.90 6.91 -9.29
CA ASN A 56 -7.52 5.86 -8.35
C ASN A 56 -7.61 4.46 -8.97
N SER A 57 -8.65 4.19 -9.78
CA SER A 57 -8.83 2.89 -10.44
C SER A 57 -7.74 2.67 -11.51
N ILE A 58 -7.47 3.67 -12.33
CA ILE A 58 -6.39 3.63 -13.33
C ILE A 58 -5.04 3.45 -12.65
N GLY A 59 -4.76 4.23 -11.61
CA GLY A 59 -3.51 4.14 -10.86
C GLY A 59 -3.32 2.78 -10.20
N ARG A 60 -4.38 2.22 -9.60
CA ARG A 60 -4.33 0.87 -9.01
C ARG A 60 -4.05 -0.20 -10.05
N PHE A 61 -4.72 -0.14 -11.20
CA PHE A 61 -4.49 -1.07 -12.31
C PHE A 61 -3.06 -0.96 -12.82
N SER A 62 -2.60 0.26 -13.11
CA SER A 62 -1.22 0.52 -13.53
C SER A 62 -0.22 -0.05 -12.54
N HIS A 63 -0.38 0.27 -11.25
CA HIS A 63 0.54 -0.14 -10.19
C HIS A 63 0.64 -1.67 -10.08
N VAL A 64 -0.47 -2.40 -10.13
CA VAL A 64 -0.48 -3.86 -9.95
C VAL A 64 -0.02 -4.60 -11.18
N MET A 65 -0.45 -4.16 -12.38
CA MET A 65 -0.25 -4.91 -13.63
C MET A 65 0.94 -4.45 -14.46
N ILE A 66 1.20 -3.15 -14.50
CA ILE A 66 2.15 -2.57 -15.46
C ILE A 66 3.49 -2.23 -14.79
N VAL A 67 3.45 -1.58 -13.65
CA VAL A 67 4.66 -1.07 -12.95
C VAL A 67 5.72 -2.15 -12.70
N PRO A 68 5.37 -3.38 -12.35
CA PRO A 68 6.35 -4.45 -12.25
C PRO A 68 7.23 -4.61 -13.49
N PHE A 69 6.62 -4.66 -14.66
CA PHE A 69 7.36 -4.80 -15.93
C PHE A 69 8.16 -3.55 -16.26
N VAL A 70 7.63 -2.37 -15.94
CA VAL A 70 8.31 -1.09 -16.12
C VAL A 70 9.56 -1.02 -15.23
N LEU A 71 9.47 -1.48 -13.98
CA LEU A 71 10.64 -1.56 -13.09
C LEU A 71 11.73 -2.48 -13.64
N LEU A 72 11.35 -3.64 -14.22
CA LEU A 72 12.30 -4.52 -14.90
C LEU A 72 13.01 -3.80 -16.05
N TYR A 73 12.24 -3.07 -16.86
CA TYR A 73 12.77 -2.31 -17.99
C TYR A 73 13.71 -1.18 -17.53
N ILE A 74 13.30 -0.38 -16.55
CA ILE A 74 14.12 0.71 -15.96
C ILE A 74 15.41 0.14 -15.37
N PHE A 75 15.33 -0.99 -14.69
CA PHE A 75 16.50 -1.61 -14.08
C PHE A 75 17.50 -2.10 -15.14
N ARG A 76 17.00 -2.66 -16.25
CA ARG A 76 17.83 -3.01 -17.41
C ARG A 76 18.48 -1.75 -17.99
N GLY A 77 17.72 -0.68 -18.21
CA GLY A 77 18.23 0.60 -18.72
C GLY A 77 19.28 1.22 -17.80
N TYR A 78 19.11 1.09 -16.49
CA TYR A 78 20.15 1.53 -15.54
C TYR A 78 21.46 0.75 -15.72
N LYS A 79 21.40 -0.57 -15.93
CA LYS A 79 22.61 -1.39 -16.19
C LYS A 79 23.28 -1.02 -17.50
N CYS A 80 22.52 -0.63 -18.52
CA CYS A 80 23.03 -0.21 -19.81
C CYS A 80 23.43 1.28 -19.86
N ALA A 81 23.45 1.97 -18.71
CA ALA A 81 23.69 3.41 -18.59
C ALA A 81 22.70 4.32 -19.34
N GLU A 82 21.54 3.81 -19.73
CA GLU A 82 20.46 4.54 -20.40
C GLU A 82 19.57 5.31 -19.41
N CYS A 83 19.64 4.96 -18.14
CA CYS A 83 18.80 5.52 -17.08
C CYS A 83 19.63 5.97 -15.88
N SER A 84 19.28 7.11 -15.29
CA SER A 84 19.96 7.64 -14.11
C SER A 84 19.59 6.84 -12.85
N LYS A 85 20.55 6.67 -11.94
CA LYS A 85 20.31 6.06 -10.63
C LYS A 85 19.23 6.82 -9.84
N LYS A 86 19.18 8.15 -9.97
CA LYS A 86 18.19 8.99 -9.28
C LYS A 86 16.76 8.64 -9.73
N PHE A 87 16.55 8.46 -11.03
CA PHE A 87 15.24 8.10 -11.58
C PHE A 87 14.80 6.70 -11.11
N LEU A 88 15.70 5.70 -11.15
CA LEU A 88 15.41 4.36 -10.64
C LEU A 88 15.00 4.39 -9.16
N VAL A 89 15.75 5.12 -8.34
CA VAL A 89 15.46 5.22 -6.90
C VAL A 89 14.13 5.94 -6.66
N SER A 90 13.86 7.03 -7.37
CA SER A 90 12.58 7.75 -7.25
C SER A 90 11.40 6.87 -7.64
N TYR A 91 11.52 6.10 -8.72
CA TYR A 91 10.48 5.18 -9.15
C TYR A 91 10.23 4.07 -8.11
N LEU A 92 11.30 3.51 -7.53
CA LEU A 92 11.19 2.53 -6.47
C LEU A 92 10.51 3.10 -5.22
N ILE A 93 10.82 4.32 -4.83
CA ILE A 93 10.17 4.97 -3.67
C ILE A 93 8.67 5.12 -3.90
N VAL A 94 8.26 5.63 -5.07
CA VAL A 94 6.84 5.79 -5.43
C VAL A 94 6.13 4.43 -5.47
N PHE A 95 6.78 3.42 -6.05
CA PHE A 95 6.25 2.06 -6.09
C PHE A 95 6.04 1.48 -4.68
N LEU A 96 7.04 1.59 -3.81
CA LEU A 96 6.97 1.13 -2.41
C LEU A 96 5.84 1.83 -1.65
N PHE A 97 5.76 3.15 -1.78
CA PHE A 97 4.72 3.95 -1.15
C PHE A 97 3.32 3.50 -1.60
N ASN A 98 3.11 3.34 -2.91
CA ASN A 98 1.83 2.90 -3.46
C ASN A 98 1.46 1.49 -2.99
N ALA A 99 2.41 0.55 -2.99
CA ALA A 99 2.19 -0.82 -2.52
C ALA A 99 1.74 -0.88 -1.06
N LEU A 100 2.38 -0.11 -0.18
CA LEU A 100 2.04 -0.06 1.24
C LEU A 100 0.73 0.69 1.50
N SER A 101 0.51 1.80 0.82
CA SER A 101 -0.67 2.65 1.04
C SER A 101 -1.97 1.96 0.62
N ILE A 102 -1.96 1.03 -0.35
CA ILE A 102 -3.15 0.24 -0.71
C ILE A 102 -3.66 -0.55 0.51
N GLY A 103 -2.78 -1.22 1.22
CA GLY A 103 -3.15 -1.99 2.40
C GLY A 103 -3.63 -1.11 3.55
N LEU A 104 -2.92 -0.01 3.82
CA LEU A 104 -3.23 0.91 4.90
C LEU A 104 -4.58 1.62 4.67
N THR A 105 -4.84 2.11 3.46
CA THR A 105 -6.08 2.84 3.15
C THR A 105 -7.32 1.94 3.10
N THR A 106 -7.16 0.63 2.94
CA THR A 106 -8.27 -0.32 2.99
C THR A 106 -8.45 -0.97 4.36
N GLY A 107 -7.56 -0.73 5.30
CA GLY A 107 -7.53 -1.44 6.59
C GLY A 107 -7.42 -2.97 6.44
N SER A 108 -7.00 -3.45 5.28
CA SER A 108 -6.99 -4.86 4.93
C SER A 108 -5.61 -5.49 5.14
N ARG A 109 -5.53 -6.41 6.09
CA ARG A 109 -4.31 -7.22 6.34
C ARG A 109 -3.88 -8.01 5.10
N ALA A 110 -4.83 -8.52 4.33
CA ALA A 110 -4.55 -9.25 3.09
C ALA A 110 -3.85 -8.36 2.06
N ASN A 111 -4.32 -7.13 1.87
CA ASN A 111 -3.69 -6.18 0.93
C ASN A 111 -2.29 -5.77 1.37
N LEU A 112 -2.05 -5.62 2.69
CA LEU A 112 -0.70 -5.40 3.22
C LEU A 112 0.21 -6.58 2.92
N PHE A 113 -0.29 -7.80 3.11
CA PHE A 113 0.46 -9.02 2.84
C PHE A 113 0.80 -9.17 1.36
N PHE A 114 -0.15 -8.88 0.47
CA PHE A 114 0.11 -8.84 -0.98
C PHE A 114 1.14 -7.78 -1.37
N GLY A 115 1.14 -6.61 -0.73
CA GLY A 115 2.18 -5.60 -0.92
C GLY A 115 3.57 -6.14 -0.57
N ILE A 116 3.71 -6.82 0.58
CA ILE A 116 4.97 -7.44 1.01
C ILE A 116 5.40 -8.54 0.04
N LEU A 117 4.47 -9.39 -0.39
CA LEU A 117 4.77 -10.47 -1.35
C LEU A 117 5.27 -9.92 -2.67
N ASN A 118 4.62 -8.87 -3.22
CA ASN A 118 5.08 -8.22 -4.44
C ASN A 118 6.49 -7.66 -4.28
N LEU A 119 6.78 -6.96 -3.17
CA LEU A 119 8.12 -6.45 -2.88
C LEU A 119 9.15 -7.56 -2.78
N SER A 120 8.82 -8.65 -2.10
CA SER A 120 9.70 -9.80 -1.94
C SER A 120 9.98 -10.47 -3.29
N PHE A 121 8.95 -10.62 -4.12
CA PHE A 121 9.08 -11.17 -5.47
C PHE A 121 10.02 -10.32 -6.33
N PHE A 122 9.86 -8.98 -6.32
CA PHE A 122 10.78 -8.08 -7.02
C PHE A 122 12.20 -8.18 -6.49
N PHE A 123 12.36 -8.25 -5.18
CA PHE A 123 13.67 -8.40 -4.57
C PHE A 123 14.37 -9.70 -5.01
N ILE A 124 13.63 -10.81 -5.07
CA ILE A 124 14.14 -12.10 -5.54
C ILE A 124 14.54 -12.03 -7.02
N LEU A 125 13.67 -11.47 -7.88
CA LEU A 125 13.96 -11.32 -9.30
C LEU A 125 15.23 -10.52 -9.58
N PHE A 126 15.46 -9.46 -8.80
CA PHE A 126 16.62 -8.58 -8.98
C PHE A 126 17.84 -8.99 -8.16
N TRP A 127 17.73 -10.03 -7.32
CA TRP A 127 18.79 -10.44 -6.42
C TRP A 127 20.15 -10.61 -7.10
N ASN A 128 20.20 -11.39 -8.18
CA ASN A 128 21.45 -11.67 -8.89
C ASN A 128 22.04 -10.46 -9.64
N THR A 129 21.24 -9.41 -9.82
CA THR A 129 21.62 -8.22 -10.57
C THR A 129 22.11 -7.09 -9.67
N MET A 130 21.88 -7.19 -8.37
CA MET A 130 22.26 -6.20 -7.37
C MET A 130 23.66 -6.46 -6.82
N SER A 131 24.42 -5.38 -6.57
CA SER A 131 25.69 -5.48 -5.86
C SER A 131 25.49 -5.91 -4.41
N TYR A 132 26.47 -6.58 -3.80
CA TYR A 132 26.38 -7.04 -2.41
C TYR A 132 26.05 -5.92 -1.42
N ARG A 133 26.67 -4.75 -1.57
CA ARG A 133 26.40 -3.59 -0.70
C ARG A 133 24.96 -3.08 -0.82
N PHE A 134 24.40 -3.13 -2.03
CA PHE A 134 23.03 -2.71 -2.28
C PHE A 134 22.03 -3.73 -1.71
N ARG A 135 22.27 -5.04 -1.89
CA ARG A 135 21.46 -6.11 -1.29
C ARG A 135 21.33 -5.94 0.21
N ARG A 136 22.45 -5.69 0.91
CA ARG A 136 22.47 -5.50 2.36
C ARG A 136 21.61 -4.29 2.79
N LYS A 137 21.69 -3.17 2.05
CA LYS A 137 20.87 -1.98 2.33
C LYS A 137 19.37 -2.27 2.12
N VAL A 138 19.01 -2.91 1.01
CA VAL A 138 17.61 -3.27 0.71
C VAL A 138 17.08 -4.24 1.76
N LEU A 139 17.88 -5.18 2.23
CA LEU A 139 17.50 -6.13 3.28
C LEU A 139 17.19 -5.42 4.61
N TRP A 140 18.01 -4.46 5.02
CA TRP A 140 17.74 -3.65 6.21
C TRP A 140 16.48 -2.80 6.07
N VAL A 141 16.25 -2.19 4.89
CA VAL A 141 15.01 -1.46 4.60
C VAL A 141 13.82 -2.40 4.64
N ALA A 142 13.92 -3.59 4.05
CA ALA A 142 12.85 -4.59 4.08
C ALA A 142 12.52 -5.02 5.51
N VAL A 143 13.53 -5.28 6.35
CA VAL A 143 13.34 -5.61 7.77
C VAL A 143 12.62 -4.47 8.51
N ALA A 144 13.05 -3.22 8.30
CA ALA A 144 12.40 -2.06 8.92
C ALA A 144 10.93 -1.91 8.46
N VAL A 145 10.65 -2.09 7.17
CA VAL A 145 9.30 -2.05 6.62
C VAL A 145 8.44 -3.16 7.21
N VAL A 146 8.95 -4.40 7.30
CA VAL A 146 8.22 -5.53 7.90
C VAL A 146 7.94 -5.26 9.38
N ALA A 147 8.89 -4.69 10.13
CA ALA A 147 8.67 -4.33 11.54
C ALA A 147 7.57 -3.29 11.71
N ILE A 148 7.58 -2.23 10.89
CA ILE A 148 6.52 -1.19 10.89
C ILE A 148 5.16 -1.82 10.56
N LEU A 149 5.10 -2.67 9.53
CA LEU A 149 3.87 -3.34 9.13
C LEU A 149 3.35 -4.29 10.21
N PHE A 150 4.23 -4.95 10.94
CA PHE A 150 3.85 -5.79 12.07
C PHE A 150 3.15 -4.97 13.16
N VAL A 151 3.68 -3.79 13.50
CA VAL A 151 3.05 -2.88 14.47
C VAL A 151 1.66 -2.43 13.96
N VAL A 152 1.54 -2.03 12.70
CA VAL A 152 0.25 -1.63 12.10
C VAL A 152 -0.76 -2.78 12.11
N VAL A 153 -0.34 -3.99 11.75
CA VAL A 153 -1.21 -5.18 11.78
C VAL A 153 -1.63 -5.51 13.21
N ALA A 154 -0.74 -5.35 14.19
CA ALA A 154 -1.07 -5.54 15.60
C ALA A 154 -2.13 -4.53 16.06
N GLN A 155 -1.98 -3.24 15.73
CA GLN A 155 -2.96 -2.19 16.05
C GLN A 155 -4.34 -2.49 15.42
N ILE A 156 -4.38 -2.79 14.11
CA ILE A 156 -5.64 -3.16 13.44
C ILE A 156 -6.29 -4.39 14.11
N THR A 157 -5.47 -5.31 14.59
CA THR A 157 -5.97 -6.51 15.26
C THR A 157 -6.55 -6.18 16.63
N GLU A 158 -5.85 -5.37 17.41
CA GLU A 158 -6.28 -4.95 18.75
C GLU A 158 -7.58 -4.14 18.70
N GLU A 159 -7.69 -3.18 17.75
CA GLU A 159 -8.91 -2.41 17.53
C GLU A 159 -10.12 -3.32 17.24
N ARG A 160 -9.93 -4.34 16.40
CA ARG A 160 -11.01 -5.28 16.04
C ARG A 160 -11.42 -6.19 17.19
N PHE A 161 -10.46 -6.74 17.91
CA PHE A 161 -10.77 -7.60 19.06
C PHE A 161 -11.36 -6.79 20.20
N GLY A 162 -10.88 -5.58 20.45
CA GLY A 162 -11.42 -4.69 21.47
C GLY A 162 -12.88 -4.31 21.21
N GLU A 163 -13.28 -4.05 19.96
CA GLU A 163 -14.68 -3.80 19.62
C GLU A 163 -15.57 -5.05 19.76
N ASN A 164 -15.10 -6.21 19.31
CA ASN A 164 -15.86 -7.44 19.43
C ASN A 164 -16.06 -7.84 20.91
N VAL A 165 -15.05 -7.71 21.74
CA VAL A 165 -15.17 -7.98 23.17
C VAL A 165 -16.16 -7.01 23.84
N LYS A 166 -16.13 -5.71 23.47
CA LYS A 166 -17.11 -4.73 24.00
C LYS A 166 -18.54 -5.06 23.56
N ARG A 167 -18.76 -5.40 22.29
CA ARG A 167 -20.08 -5.79 21.79
C ARG A 167 -20.60 -7.03 22.49
N THR A 168 -19.80 -8.08 22.57
CA THR A 168 -20.19 -9.32 23.24
C THR A 168 -20.48 -9.09 24.73
N ALA A 169 -19.70 -8.24 25.41
CA ALA A 169 -19.96 -7.89 26.79
C ALA A 169 -21.25 -7.08 26.98
N VAL A 170 -21.54 -6.15 26.05
CA VAL A 170 -22.78 -5.36 26.06
C VAL A 170 -23.99 -6.27 25.79
N ASP A 171 -23.93 -7.11 24.76
CA ASP A 171 -25.00 -8.05 24.40
C ASP A 171 -25.28 -9.03 25.54
N SER A 172 -24.24 -9.55 26.21
CA SER A 172 -24.43 -10.42 27.38
C SER A 172 -25.03 -9.69 28.59
N ILE A 173 -24.76 -8.40 28.76
CA ILE A 173 -25.37 -7.59 29.85
C ILE A 173 -26.88 -7.36 29.53
N TYR A 174 -27.24 -7.08 28.29
CA TYR A 174 -28.65 -6.92 27.92
C TYR A 174 -29.43 -8.24 28.05
N GLU A 175 -28.82 -9.36 27.65
CA GLU A 175 -29.42 -10.70 27.84
C GLU A 175 -29.62 -11.05 29.32
N TYR A 176 -28.72 -10.62 30.19
CA TYR A 176 -28.83 -10.82 31.66
C TYR A 176 -29.83 -9.90 32.32
N LEU A 177 -30.09 -8.71 31.77
CA LEU A 177 -31.07 -7.76 32.30
C LEU A 177 -32.52 -8.06 31.87
N GLY A 178 -32.75 -9.06 31.01
CA GLY A 178 -34.08 -9.64 30.76
C GLY A 178 -34.98 -8.77 29.88
N GLU A 179 -34.45 -8.04 28.91
CA GLU A 179 -35.23 -7.42 27.86
C GLU A 179 -35.25 -8.26 26.58
#